data_f90af668c5f1655976bf4dad0c86aaff
#
_entry.id   f90af668c5f1655976bf4dad0c86aaff
#
_cell.length_a   1.000
_cell.length_b   1.000
_cell.length_c   1.000
_cell.angle_alpha   90.00
_cell.angle_beta   90.00
_cell.angle_gamma   90.00
#
_symmetry.space_group_name_H-M   'P 1'
#
loop_
_entity.id
_entity.type
_entity.pdbx_description
1 polymer ?
#
loop_
_entity_poly.entity_id
_entity_poly.type
_entity_poly.pdbx_seq_one_letter_code
_entity_poly.pdbx_strand_id
1 'polypeptide(L)'
;HRCDGSTWQKTTLAKGSSYSLPGVRDAEGYTFMGWSTKPMQSVSPQYEAEEKITVNGNMDLYAVVFNRTTETDLTEDQLPQVDIYKYKQVIFVGDSRTEFMENVLTGMGESATKNVKFVCSAGKGLDWFTTTGWAQLYSIVQHDSNSILSKKTAVIFNFGVNDLSKSADYAEYYNWIAPQLKSKGCELYFMSVNPVNRLMLPNAGRADRSEAAVRSFNQYMKANLSSAYTYIDMYSYLKSTGYSFASDHYGTGTVDDGLHYTTRTYKRIFAKCMDSLRVPA
;
A
#
# COMPACT_ATOMS: atom_id res chain seq x y z
N HIS A 1 -15.19 -20.63 -9.40
CA HIS A 1 -15.60 -20.20 -10.75
C HIS A 1 -14.70 -19.09 -11.24
N ARG A 2 -14.56 -18.94 -12.56
CA ARG A 2 -14.02 -17.72 -13.19
C ARG A 2 -15.03 -16.59 -13.08
N CYS A 3 -14.61 -15.37 -13.41
CA CYS A 3 -15.49 -14.19 -13.37
C CYS A 3 -16.72 -14.32 -14.30
N ASP A 4 -16.59 -15.07 -15.41
CA ASP A 4 -17.68 -15.36 -16.37
C ASP A 4 -18.67 -16.44 -15.90
N GLY A 5 -18.47 -16.98 -14.69
CA GLY A 5 -19.28 -18.04 -14.10
C GLY A 5 -18.90 -19.47 -14.52
N SER A 6 -17.98 -19.65 -15.47
CA SER A 6 -17.51 -20.99 -15.83
C SER A 6 -16.76 -21.64 -14.65
N THR A 7 -16.94 -22.96 -14.50
CA THR A 7 -16.26 -23.68 -13.42
C THR A 7 -14.76 -23.77 -13.68
N TRP A 8 -13.97 -23.24 -12.74
CA TRP A 8 -12.51 -23.35 -12.77
C TRP A 8 -12.02 -24.58 -12.00
N GLN A 9 -12.53 -24.78 -10.79
CA GLN A 9 -12.17 -25.90 -9.92
C GLN A 9 -13.34 -26.29 -9.03
N LYS A 10 -13.44 -27.58 -8.72
CA LYS A 10 -14.37 -28.11 -7.70
C LYS A 10 -13.57 -28.91 -6.68
N THR A 11 -13.81 -28.65 -5.41
CA THR A 11 -13.14 -29.33 -4.29
C THR A 11 -14.19 -29.86 -3.33
N THR A 12 -14.03 -31.09 -2.88
CA THR A 12 -14.90 -31.71 -1.86
C THR A 12 -14.14 -31.67 -0.52
N LEU A 13 -14.74 -31.09 0.49
CA LEU A 13 -14.15 -30.90 1.81
C LEU A 13 -15.14 -31.37 2.88
N ALA A 14 -14.61 -31.83 4.01
CA ALA A 14 -15.45 -32.15 5.17
C ALA A 14 -16.04 -30.87 5.78
N LYS A 15 -17.29 -30.94 6.22
CA LYS A 15 -17.92 -29.85 6.96
C LYS A 15 -17.11 -29.50 8.21
N GLY A 16 -16.87 -28.21 8.47
CA GLY A 16 -16.07 -27.72 9.56
C GLY A 16 -14.56 -27.67 9.25
N SER A 17 -14.10 -28.16 8.10
CA SER A 17 -12.69 -28.08 7.74
C SER A 17 -12.27 -26.65 7.38
N SER A 18 -10.99 -26.36 7.59
CA SER A 18 -10.37 -25.10 7.14
C SER A 18 -9.87 -25.27 5.70
N TYR A 19 -10.10 -24.27 4.87
CA TYR A 19 -9.62 -24.22 3.49
C TYR A 19 -8.98 -22.86 3.18
N SER A 20 -7.77 -22.87 2.63
CA SER A 20 -7.14 -21.65 2.13
C SER A 20 -7.59 -21.40 0.70
N LEU A 21 -8.20 -20.26 0.47
CA LEU A 21 -8.61 -19.83 -0.86
C LEU A 21 -7.39 -19.65 -1.76
N PRO A 22 -7.43 -20.12 -3.02
CA PRO A 22 -6.28 -19.98 -3.90
C PRO A 22 -6.04 -18.52 -4.30
N GLY A 23 -4.77 -18.15 -4.50
CA GLY A 23 -4.41 -17.00 -5.32
C GLY A 23 -4.60 -17.32 -6.80
N VAL A 24 -4.73 -16.30 -7.62
CA VAL A 24 -4.83 -16.44 -9.09
C VAL A 24 -3.84 -15.47 -9.73
N ARG A 25 -3.14 -15.92 -10.78
CA ARG A 25 -2.31 -15.03 -11.59
C ARG A 25 -3.19 -14.01 -12.30
N ASP A 26 -2.72 -12.78 -12.38
CA ASP A 26 -3.38 -11.77 -13.18
C ASP A 26 -3.40 -12.18 -14.66
N ALA A 27 -4.51 -11.91 -15.32
CA ALA A 27 -4.61 -12.02 -16.77
C ALA A 27 -4.24 -10.68 -17.43
N GLU A 28 -3.91 -10.72 -18.71
CA GLU A 28 -3.63 -9.48 -19.46
C GLU A 28 -4.81 -8.51 -19.35
N GLY A 29 -4.52 -7.28 -18.94
CA GLY A 29 -5.53 -6.22 -18.75
C GLY A 29 -6.40 -6.37 -17.49
N TYR A 30 -6.19 -7.38 -16.66
CA TYR A 30 -7.02 -7.63 -15.47
C TYR A 30 -6.17 -7.89 -14.23
N THR A 31 -6.60 -7.34 -13.09
CA THR A 31 -6.02 -7.64 -11.78
C THR A 31 -6.98 -8.54 -10.99
N PHE A 32 -6.47 -9.66 -10.48
CA PHE A 32 -7.23 -10.51 -9.58
C PHE A 32 -7.35 -9.84 -8.20
N MET A 33 -8.58 -9.60 -7.77
CA MET A 33 -8.88 -8.88 -6.54
C MET A 33 -9.18 -9.80 -5.34
N GLY A 34 -9.63 -11.02 -5.59
CA GLY A 34 -10.07 -11.98 -4.57
C GLY A 34 -11.30 -12.76 -5.02
N TRP A 35 -12.12 -13.20 -4.07
CA TRP A 35 -13.26 -14.06 -4.29
C TRP A 35 -14.56 -13.46 -3.76
N SER A 36 -15.69 -13.79 -4.40
CA SER A 36 -17.03 -13.40 -3.97
C SER A 36 -18.02 -14.53 -4.18
N THR A 37 -19.07 -14.58 -3.37
CA THR A 37 -20.24 -15.43 -3.62
C THR A 37 -21.15 -14.87 -4.71
N LYS A 38 -20.88 -13.66 -5.19
CA LYS A 38 -21.62 -13.01 -6.30
C LYS A 38 -20.77 -13.04 -7.56
N PRO A 39 -21.33 -13.47 -8.70
CA PRO A 39 -20.62 -13.40 -9.98
C PRO A 39 -20.47 -11.95 -10.48
N MET A 40 -19.59 -11.75 -11.45
CA MET A 40 -19.40 -10.48 -12.19
C MET A 40 -19.00 -9.27 -11.32
N GLN A 41 -18.39 -9.50 -10.16
CA GLN A 41 -17.90 -8.43 -9.31
C GLN A 41 -16.48 -8.02 -9.73
N SER A 42 -16.17 -6.72 -9.73
CA SER A 42 -14.88 -6.17 -10.20
C SER A 42 -14.00 -5.61 -9.08
N VAL A 43 -14.59 -5.24 -7.95
CA VAL A 43 -13.88 -4.67 -6.78
C VAL A 43 -14.56 -5.14 -5.49
N SER A 44 -13.94 -4.83 -4.36
CA SER A 44 -14.47 -5.18 -3.03
C SER A 44 -14.76 -6.67 -2.88
N PRO A 45 -13.76 -7.55 -3.01
CA PRO A 45 -13.96 -8.98 -2.85
C PRO A 45 -14.50 -9.28 -1.44
N GLN A 46 -15.32 -10.33 -1.35
CA GLN A 46 -15.84 -10.79 -0.06
C GLN A 46 -14.77 -11.57 0.73
N TYR A 47 -13.92 -12.26 0.01
CA TYR A 47 -12.80 -13.03 0.56
C TYR A 47 -11.53 -12.68 -0.21
N GLU A 48 -10.43 -12.63 0.51
CA GLU A 48 -9.12 -12.33 -0.08
C GLU A 48 -8.44 -13.59 -0.64
N ALA A 49 -7.47 -13.38 -1.52
CA ALA A 49 -6.54 -14.45 -1.88
C ALA A 49 -5.85 -15.01 -0.62
N GLU A 50 -5.65 -16.32 -0.58
CA GLU A 50 -4.96 -17.02 0.51
C GLU A 50 -5.63 -16.88 1.89
N GLU A 51 -6.85 -16.36 1.94
CA GLU A 51 -7.65 -16.32 3.15
C GLU A 51 -8.07 -17.74 3.57
N LYS A 52 -8.00 -18.03 4.86
CA LYS A 52 -8.49 -19.26 5.46
C LYS A 52 -9.95 -19.10 5.84
N ILE A 53 -10.80 -19.92 5.27
CA ILE A 53 -12.24 -19.97 5.58
C ILE A 53 -12.59 -21.30 6.22
N THR A 54 -13.68 -21.32 7.00
CA THR A 54 -14.28 -22.56 7.52
C THR A 54 -15.41 -23.00 6.60
N VAL A 55 -15.35 -24.22 6.09
CA VAL A 55 -16.34 -24.77 5.14
C VAL A 55 -17.52 -25.36 5.92
N ASN A 56 -18.63 -24.61 5.98
CA ASN A 56 -19.83 -25.00 6.73
C ASN A 56 -20.93 -25.63 5.84
N GLY A 57 -20.77 -25.58 4.54
CA GLY A 57 -21.74 -26.11 3.56
C GLY A 57 -21.25 -25.87 2.13
N ASN A 58 -22.08 -26.20 1.15
CA ASN A 58 -21.76 -25.92 -0.25
C ASN A 58 -21.61 -24.42 -0.48
N MET A 59 -20.60 -24.03 -1.22
CA MET A 59 -20.29 -22.63 -1.52
C MET A 59 -19.77 -22.52 -2.95
N ASP A 60 -20.32 -21.61 -3.71
CA ASP A 60 -19.78 -21.18 -4.99
C ASP A 60 -19.04 -19.87 -4.81
N LEU A 61 -17.79 -19.83 -5.28
CA LEU A 61 -16.94 -18.64 -5.25
C LEU A 61 -16.52 -18.26 -6.66
N TYR A 62 -16.68 -16.99 -6.96
CA TYR A 62 -16.37 -16.39 -8.26
C TYR A 62 -15.15 -15.48 -8.10
N ALA A 63 -14.22 -15.57 -9.06
CA ALA A 63 -13.09 -14.66 -9.10
C ALA A 63 -13.58 -13.21 -9.30
N VAL A 64 -13.12 -12.32 -8.45
CA VAL A 64 -13.31 -10.88 -8.59
C VAL A 64 -12.12 -10.33 -9.37
N VAL A 65 -12.36 -9.70 -10.52
CA VAL A 65 -11.29 -9.17 -11.40
C VAL A 65 -11.56 -7.73 -11.78
N PHE A 66 -10.56 -6.89 -11.57
CA PHE A 66 -10.60 -5.50 -11.95
C PHE A 66 -10.07 -5.31 -13.38
N ASN A 67 -10.84 -4.64 -14.23
CA ASN A 67 -10.41 -4.28 -15.58
C ASN A 67 -9.52 -3.03 -15.51
N ARG A 68 -8.24 -3.19 -15.82
CA ARG A 68 -7.22 -2.12 -15.73
C ARG A 68 -7.49 -0.95 -16.68
N THR A 69 -8.23 -1.17 -17.76
CA THR A 69 -8.56 -0.09 -18.72
C THR A 69 -9.56 0.91 -18.12
N THR A 70 -10.30 0.52 -17.08
CA THR A 70 -11.25 1.39 -16.37
C THR A 70 -10.63 2.16 -15.22
N GLU A 71 -9.32 1.98 -14.95
CA GLU A 71 -8.64 2.70 -13.89
C GLU A 71 -8.56 4.20 -14.18
N THR A 72 -8.99 5.00 -13.21
CA THR A 72 -8.93 6.47 -13.31
C THR A 72 -7.49 6.93 -13.40
N ASP A 73 -7.20 7.79 -14.37
CA ASP A 73 -5.92 8.48 -14.53
C ASP A 73 -6.07 9.94 -14.09
N LEU A 74 -5.45 10.28 -12.96
CA LEU A 74 -5.48 11.65 -12.44
C LEU A 74 -4.46 12.51 -13.20
N THR A 75 -4.90 13.69 -13.63
CA THR A 75 -4.03 14.73 -14.20
C THR A 75 -3.33 15.53 -13.09
N GLU A 76 -2.33 16.33 -13.42
CA GLU A 76 -1.57 17.10 -12.43
C GLU A 76 -2.47 18.04 -11.61
N ASP A 77 -3.40 18.72 -12.28
CA ASP A 77 -4.35 19.64 -11.63
C ASP A 77 -5.39 18.95 -10.73
N GLN A 78 -5.59 17.65 -10.89
CA GLN A 78 -6.44 16.83 -10.04
C GLN A 78 -5.71 16.27 -8.81
N LEU A 79 -4.38 16.34 -8.77
CA LEU A 79 -3.62 15.88 -7.61
C LEU A 79 -3.78 16.89 -6.45
N PRO A 80 -4.07 16.39 -5.23
CA PRO A 80 -4.13 17.25 -4.06
C PRO A 80 -2.77 17.90 -3.79
N GLN A 81 -2.80 19.21 -3.57
CA GLN A 81 -1.61 19.97 -3.14
C GLN A 81 -1.46 19.93 -1.61
N VAL A 82 -0.25 20.14 -1.13
CA VAL A 82 -0.01 20.29 0.31
C VAL A 82 -0.81 21.48 0.82
N ASP A 83 -1.67 21.24 1.81
CA ASP A 83 -2.40 22.33 2.47
C ASP A 83 -1.41 23.20 3.25
N ILE A 84 -1.01 24.29 2.62
CA ILE A 84 -0.03 25.24 3.18
C ILE A 84 -0.52 25.95 4.45
N TYR A 85 -1.80 25.87 4.76
CA TYR A 85 -2.33 26.43 6.02
C TYR A 85 -2.15 25.47 7.19
N LYS A 86 -2.13 24.16 6.92
CA LYS A 86 -1.96 23.12 7.94
C LYS A 86 -0.55 22.57 7.98
N TYR A 87 0.03 22.22 6.84
CA TYR A 87 1.34 21.61 6.73
C TYR A 87 2.31 22.50 5.95
N LYS A 88 3.54 22.64 6.43
CA LYS A 88 4.61 23.25 5.64
C LYS A 88 5.19 22.30 4.62
N GLN A 89 5.13 20.99 4.91
CA GLN A 89 5.56 19.91 4.03
C GLN A 89 4.94 18.57 4.41
N VAL A 90 4.97 17.65 3.47
CA VAL A 90 4.63 16.24 3.64
C VAL A 90 5.85 15.40 3.27
N ILE A 91 6.22 14.43 4.11
CA ILE A 91 7.36 13.55 3.88
C ILE A 91 6.85 12.11 3.77
N PHE A 92 7.09 11.48 2.64
CA PHE A 92 6.85 10.05 2.45
C PHE A 92 8.13 9.27 2.77
N VAL A 93 7.99 8.21 3.58
CA VAL A 93 9.11 7.41 4.06
C VAL A 93 8.84 5.95 3.72
N GLY A 94 9.67 5.31 2.86
CA GLY A 94 9.35 3.97 2.41
C GLY A 94 10.40 3.29 1.56
N ASP A 95 9.95 2.24 0.89
CA ASP A 95 10.73 1.37 0.02
C ASP A 95 10.56 1.71 -1.48
N SER A 96 10.78 0.74 -2.38
CA SER A 96 10.63 0.92 -3.82
C SER A 96 9.26 1.44 -4.24
N ARG A 97 8.20 1.10 -3.52
CA ARG A 97 6.85 1.60 -3.84
C ARG A 97 6.73 3.10 -3.58
N THR A 98 7.42 3.61 -2.58
CA THR A 98 7.52 5.05 -2.30
C THR A 98 8.42 5.74 -3.32
N GLU A 99 9.55 5.14 -3.68
CA GLU A 99 10.47 5.64 -4.71
C GLU A 99 9.81 5.73 -6.08
N PHE A 100 9.00 4.73 -6.47
CA PHE A 100 8.28 4.81 -7.74
C PHE A 100 7.16 5.84 -7.74
N MET A 101 6.49 6.03 -6.61
CA MET A 101 5.55 7.14 -6.46
C MET A 101 6.25 8.49 -6.60
N GLU A 102 7.45 8.66 -6.02
CA GLU A 102 8.30 9.85 -6.21
C GLU A 102 8.61 10.08 -7.70
N ASN A 103 9.07 9.04 -8.41
CA ASN A 103 9.39 9.12 -9.83
C ASN A 103 8.17 9.52 -10.69
N VAL A 104 7.01 8.95 -10.41
CA VAL A 104 5.76 9.30 -11.09
C VAL A 104 5.41 10.78 -10.87
N LEU A 105 5.44 11.24 -9.63
CA LEU A 105 5.08 12.62 -9.30
C LEU A 105 6.09 13.64 -9.85
N THR A 106 7.39 13.33 -9.78
CA THR A 106 8.45 14.17 -10.36
C THR A 106 8.30 14.28 -11.88
N GLY A 107 7.94 13.18 -12.54
CA GLY A 107 7.66 13.16 -13.98
C GLY A 107 6.43 13.96 -14.41
N MET A 108 5.52 14.29 -13.48
CA MET A 108 4.34 15.12 -13.77
C MET A 108 4.62 16.63 -13.70
N GLY A 109 5.68 17.04 -12.99
CA GLY A 109 6.05 18.47 -12.90
C GLY A 109 6.30 18.92 -11.45
N GLU A 110 6.82 20.13 -11.31
CA GLU A 110 7.19 20.70 -10.02
C GLU A 110 5.98 20.94 -9.09
N SER A 111 4.81 21.18 -9.64
CA SER A 111 3.63 21.46 -8.84
C SER A 111 3.17 20.22 -8.07
N ALA A 112 3.29 19.03 -8.66
CA ALA A 112 2.91 17.77 -8.03
C ALA A 112 3.77 17.44 -6.79
N THR A 113 5.02 17.90 -6.76
CA THR A 113 5.96 17.65 -5.66
C THR A 113 6.21 18.87 -4.77
N LYS A 114 5.51 19.97 -5.01
CA LYS A 114 5.68 21.19 -4.20
C LYS A 114 5.40 20.92 -2.72
N ASN A 115 6.39 21.17 -1.87
CA ASN A 115 6.34 20.87 -0.43
C ASN A 115 6.15 19.37 -0.09
N VAL A 116 6.44 18.46 -1.03
CA VAL A 116 6.51 17.02 -0.81
C VAL A 116 7.98 16.59 -0.82
N LYS A 117 8.38 15.76 0.13
CA LYS A 117 9.72 15.17 0.20
C LYS A 117 9.63 13.66 0.34
N PHE A 118 10.70 12.98 -0.03
CA PHE A 118 10.79 11.54 0.02
C PHE A 118 12.06 11.10 0.78
N VAL A 119 11.91 10.08 1.60
CA VAL A 119 13.01 9.36 2.27
C VAL A 119 12.78 7.89 1.96
N CYS A 120 13.31 7.42 0.86
CA CYS A 120 13.02 6.10 0.35
C CYS A 120 14.23 5.45 -0.31
N SER A 121 14.19 4.13 -0.44
CA SER A 121 15.18 3.38 -1.20
C SER A 121 14.62 2.01 -1.63
N ALA A 122 14.80 1.67 -2.90
CA ALA A 122 14.31 0.44 -3.49
C ALA A 122 14.88 -0.81 -2.80
N GLY A 123 14.00 -1.80 -2.57
CA GLY A 123 14.36 -3.09 -1.96
C GLY A 123 14.74 -3.01 -0.48
N LYS A 124 14.58 -1.87 0.17
CA LYS A 124 14.94 -1.66 1.57
C LYS A 124 13.75 -1.91 2.51
N GLY A 125 14.08 -2.16 3.78
CA GLY A 125 13.14 -2.40 4.87
C GLY A 125 13.61 -1.76 6.16
N LEU A 126 13.22 -2.35 7.29
CA LEU A 126 13.48 -1.81 8.62
C LEU A 126 14.97 -1.55 8.89
N ASP A 127 15.84 -2.50 8.52
CA ASP A 127 17.28 -2.39 8.81
C ASP A 127 17.90 -1.16 8.12
N TRP A 128 17.49 -0.87 6.88
CA TRP A 128 17.93 0.35 6.20
C TRP A 128 17.32 1.59 6.86
N PHE A 129 16.04 1.52 7.23
CA PHE A 129 15.42 2.68 7.85
C PHE A 129 16.07 3.03 9.19
N THR A 130 16.39 2.05 10.03
CA THR A 130 17.04 2.27 11.34
C THR A 130 18.47 2.80 11.23
N THR A 131 19.20 2.39 10.20
CA THR A 131 20.64 2.73 10.03
C THR A 131 20.87 3.97 9.16
N THR A 132 20.01 4.22 8.18
CA THR A 132 20.21 5.28 7.17
C THR A 132 19.01 6.22 7.06
N GLY A 133 17.81 5.65 6.82
CA GLY A 133 16.60 6.43 6.55
C GLY A 133 16.17 7.31 7.72
N TRP A 134 16.39 6.84 8.95
CA TRP A 134 16.12 7.62 10.16
C TRP A 134 16.95 8.89 10.21
N ALA A 135 18.26 8.83 9.95
CA ALA A 135 19.13 9.99 9.96
C ALA A 135 18.73 11.01 8.89
N GLN A 136 18.33 10.55 7.69
CA GLN A 136 17.82 11.39 6.62
C GLN A 136 16.53 12.11 7.04
N LEU A 137 15.53 11.34 7.52
CA LEU A 137 14.26 11.91 8.00
C LEU A 137 14.50 12.94 9.13
N TYR A 138 15.29 12.55 10.12
CA TYR A 138 15.56 13.40 11.29
C TYR A 138 16.26 14.70 10.90
N SER A 139 17.21 14.65 9.96
CA SER A 139 17.87 15.86 9.42
C SER A 139 16.86 16.81 8.79
N ILE A 140 15.90 16.33 8.00
CA ILE A 140 14.87 17.17 7.38
C ILE A 140 14.03 17.87 8.45
N VAL A 141 13.49 17.11 9.42
CA VAL A 141 12.58 17.67 10.43
C VAL A 141 13.30 18.53 11.48
N GLN A 142 14.59 18.27 11.74
CA GLN A 142 15.39 19.06 12.67
C GLN A 142 15.65 20.47 12.15
N HIS A 143 15.99 20.62 10.87
CA HIS A 143 16.22 21.93 10.25
C HIS A 143 14.94 22.77 10.22
N ASP A 144 13.79 22.11 10.12
CA ASP A 144 12.50 22.77 10.07
C ASP A 144 11.98 23.29 11.42
N SER A 145 12.52 22.79 12.54
CA SER A 145 12.09 23.19 13.88
C SER A 145 12.40 24.66 14.21
N ASN A 146 13.29 25.30 13.45
CA ASN A 146 13.65 26.72 13.61
C ASN A 146 12.69 27.69 12.89
N SER A 147 11.67 27.19 12.21
CA SER A 147 10.68 28.04 11.55
C SER A 147 9.72 28.64 12.57
N ILE A 148 9.64 29.97 12.61
CA ILE A 148 8.72 30.77 13.45
C ILE A 148 7.23 30.50 13.10
N LEU A 149 6.96 29.80 11.99
CA LEU A 149 5.61 29.45 11.58
C LEU A 149 5.20 28.12 12.22
N SER A 150 4.13 28.13 12.96
CA SER A 150 3.51 26.99 13.70
C SER A 150 2.98 25.84 12.81
N LYS A 151 3.39 25.76 11.54
CA LYS A 151 2.93 24.76 10.59
C LYS A 151 3.61 23.43 10.84
N LYS A 152 2.82 22.37 10.86
CA LYS A 152 3.27 21.01 11.09
C LYS A 152 3.89 20.37 9.84
N THR A 153 4.72 19.36 10.05
CA THR A 153 5.17 18.43 9.00
C THR A 153 4.38 17.15 9.12
N ALA A 154 3.74 16.69 8.03
CA ALA A 154 3.17 15.35 7.99
C ALA A 154 4.26 14.35 7.57
N VAL A 155 4.36 13.23 8.28
CA VAL A 155 5.28 12.12 7.95
C VAL A 155 4.45 10.85 7.74
N ILE A 156 4.51 10.28 6.54
CA ILE A 156 3.75 9.10 6.14
C ILE A 156 4.72 7.94 5.93
N PHE A 157 4.62 6.91 6.76
CA PHE A 157 5.44 5.70 6.67
C PHE A 157 4.77 4.64 5.82
N ASN A 158 5.52 4.04 4.88
CA ASN A 158 5.07 2.98 3.97
C ASN A 158 6.16 1.92 3.74
N PHE A 159 6.71 1.37 4.81
CA PHE A 159 7.57 0.19 4.75
C PHE A 159 6.79 -1.09 5.07
N GLY A 160 7.42 -2.22 4.81
CA GLY A 160 7.00 -3.53 5.29
C GLY A 160 6.95 -4.60 4.21
N VAL A 161 6.73 -4.25 2.94
CA VAL A 161 6.59 -5.26 1.87
C VAL A 161 7.85 -6.09 1.64
N ASN A 162 9.02 -5.60 2.05
CA ASN A 162 10.30 -6.29 1.91
C ASN A 162 10.63 -7.22 3.09
N ASP A 163 9.95 -7.06 4.22
CA ASP A 163 10.22 -7.78 5.48
C ASP A 163 8.95 -7.94 6.33
N LEU A 164 7.91 -8.51 5.72
CA LEU A 164 6.57 -8.70 6.33
C LEU A 164 6.59 -9.51 7.64
N SER A 165 7.63 -10.32 7.88
CA SER A 165 7.79 -11.05 9.14
C SER A 165 8.21 -10.19 10.32
N LYS A 166 8.69 -8.95 10.08
CA LYS A 166 9.21 -8.03 11.11
C LYS A 166 8.16 -7.04 11.65
N SER A 167 6.88 -7.37 11.62
CA SER A 167 5.82 -6.44 12.06
C SER A 167 5.98 -5.96 13.51
N ALA A 168 6.46 -6.84 14.41
CA ALA A 168 6.72 -6.50 15.81
C ALA A 168 7.86 -5.48 15.93
N ASP A 169 8.96 -5.72 15.23
CA ASP A 169 10.14 -4.84 15.22
C ASP A 169 9.79 -3.45 14.64
N TYR A 170 8.97 -3.42 13.58
CA TYR A 170 8.45 -2.16 13.02
C TYR A 170 7.62 -1.38 14.03
N ALA A 171 6.67 -2.02 14.69
CA ALA A 171 5.81 -1.35 15.66
C ALA A 171 6.61 -0.83 16.85
N GLU A 172 7.56 -1.62 17.37
CA GLU A 172 8.46 -1.22 18.45
C GLU A 172 9.28 0.02 18.05
N TYR A 173 9.96 -0.04 16.91
CA TYR A 173 10.81 1.05 16.45
C TYR A 173 10.01 2.32 16.15
N TYR A 174 8.86 2.19 15.49
CA TYR A 174 8.01 3.35 15.19
C TYR A 174 7.48 4.00 16.47
N ASN A 175 7.06 3.21 17.44
CA ASN A 175 6.63 3.73 18.73
C ASN A 175 7.77 4.44 19.49
N TRP A 176 9.01 3.95 19.35
CA TRP A 176 10.19 4.57 19.94
C TRP A 176 10.55 5.91 19.29
N ILE A 177 10.43 6.07 17.96
CA ILE A 177 10.72 7.33 17.28
C ILE A 177 9.58 8.34 17.37
N ALA A 178 8.36 7.91 17.65
CA ALA A 178 7.18 8.79 17.64
C ALA A 178 7.33 10.04 18.53
N PRO A 179 7.73 9.96 19.82
CA PRO A 179 7.88 11.15 20.66
C PRO A 179 8.95 12.08 20.13
N GLN A 180 10.00 11.57 19.49
CA GLN A 180 11.08 12.37 18.93
C GLN A 180 10.57 13.20 17.73
N LEU A 181 9.78 12.61 16.82
CA LEU A 181 9.17 13.32 15.71
C LEU A 181 8.06 14.29 16.16
N LYS A 182 7.25 13.88 17.15
CA LYS A 182 6.21 14.75 17.72
C LYS A 182 6.81 16.00 18.35
N SER A 183 7.96 15.90 19.04
CA SER A 183 8.67 17.06 19.60
C SER A 183 9.17 18.04 18.56
N LYS A 184 9.31 17.60 17.28
CA LYS A 184 9.66 18.46 16.12
C LYS A 184 8.42 19.00 15.39
N GLY A 185 7.22 18.84 15.95
CA GLY A 185 5.97 19.30 15.34
C GLY A 185 5.47 18.41 14.20
N CYS A 186 5.89 17.14 14.15
CA CYS A 186 5.41 16.21 13.15
C CYS A 186 4.03 15.61 13.52
N GLU A 187 3.15 15.47 12.54
CA GLU A 187 1.99 14.57 12.57
C GLU A 187 2.36 13.28 11.84
N LEU A 188 2.08 12.15 12.49
CA LEU A 188 2.56 10.85 12.04
C LEU A 188 1.42 10.03 11.45
N TYR A 189 1.69 9.43 10.30
CA TYR A 189 0.78 8.56 9.57
C TYR A 189 1.48 7.26 9.24
N PHE A 190 0.74 6.18 9.30
CA PHE A 190 1.18 4.88 8.81
C PHE A 190 0.23 4.43 7.70
N MET A 191 0.74 4.33 6.49
CA MET A 191 0.02 3.77 5.36
C MET A 191 0.20 2.25 5.36
N SER A 192 -0.90 1.50 5.38
CA SER A 192 -0.84 0.04 5.32
C SER A 192 -0.07 -0.44 4.09
N VAL A 193 0.59 -1.59 4.21
CA VAL A 193 1.21 -2.26 3.07
C VAL A 193 0.13 -2.61 2.05
N ASN A 194 0.33 -2.19 0.82
CA ASN A 194 -0.60 -2.34 -0.28
C ASN A 194 -0.65 -3.79 -0.80
N PRO A 195 -1.70 -4.20 -1.53
CA PRO A 195 -1.83 -5.55 -2.08
C PRO A 195 -0.61 -6.03 -2.88
N VAL A 196 -0.41 -7.34 -2.95
CA VAL A 196 0.60 -8.03 -3.77
C VAL A 196 -0.06 -9.18 -4.53
N ASN A 197 0.52 -9.60 -5.65
CA ASN A 197 0.19 -10.89 -6.25
C ASN A 197 1.42 -11.78 -6.28
N ARG A 198 1.55 -12.65 -5.28
CA ARG A 198 2.70 -13.56 -5.14
C ARG A 198 2.96 -14.39 -6.39
N LEU A 199 1.92 -14.78 -7.12
CA LEU A 199 2.05 -15.63 -8.30
C LEU A 199 2.63 -14.89 -9.51
N MET A 200 2.67 -13.55 -9.47
CA MET A 200 3.29 -12.71 -10.49
C MET A 200 4.75 -12.35 -10.15
N LEU A 201 5.17 -12.52 -8.89
CA LEU A 201 6.54 -12.17 -8.47
C LEU A 201 7.58 -12.97 -9.27
N PRO A 202 8.66 -12.34 -9.79
CA PRO A 202 9.67 -12.99 -10.63
C PRO A 202 10.38 -14.18 -9.96
N ASN A 203 10.46 -14.19 -8.63
CA ASN A 203 11.10 -15.22 -7.84
C ASN A 203 10.08 -15.91 -6.94
N ALA A 204 9.69 -17.14 -7.28
CA ALA A 204 8.85 -18.01 -6.43
C ALA A 204 9.41 -18.22 -5.01
N GLY A 205 10.70 -17.92 -4.76
CA GLY A 205 11.36 -18.03 -3.46
C GLY A 205 10.99 -16.94 -2.44
N ARG A 206 10.17 -15.95 -2.81
CA ARG A 206 9.65 -14.93 -1.88
C ARG A 206 8.25 -15.29 -1.39
N ALA A 207 8.11 -16.49 -0.84
CA ALA A 207 6.86 -16.98 -0.24
C ALA A 207 6.36 -16.10 0.92
N ASP A 208 7.23 -15.30 1.51
CA ASP A 208 6.93 -14.30 2.54
C ASP A 208 6.10 -13.12 2.04
N ARG A 209 6.09 -12.84 0.74
CA ARG A 209 5.29 -11.77 0.13
C ARG A 209 3.93 -12.28 -0.38
N SER A 210 3.21 -12.98 0.47
CA SER A 210 1.86 -13.42 0.19
C SER A 210 0.83 -12.35 0.60
N GLU A 211 -0.36 -12.43 0.00
CA GLU A 211 -1.48 -11.56 0.38
C GLU A 211 -1.87 -11.79 1.86
N ALA A 212 -1.78 -13.04 2.34
CA ALA A 212 -2.00 -13.37 3.74
C ALA A 212 -0.95 -12.72 4.67
N ALA A 213 0.33 -12.71 4.27
CA ALA A 213 1.40 -12.07 5.05
C ALA A 213 1.20 -10.53 5.10
N VAL A 214 0.80 -9.91 3.99
CA VAL A 214 0.46 -8.47 3.96
C VAL A 214 -0.67 -8.15 4.93
N ARG A 215 -1.76 -8.93 4.91
CA ARG A 215 -2.87 -8.73 5.86
C ARG A 215 -2.44 -8.90 7.31
N SER A 216 -1.66 -9.94 7.61
CA SER A 216 -1.15 -10.18 8.96
C SER A 216 -0.26 -9.03 9.46
N PHE A 217 0.63 -8.53 8.60
CA PHE A 217 1.47 -7.37 8.90
C PHE A 217 0.61 -6.13 9.17
N ASN A 218 -0.33 -5.81 8.28
CA ASN A 218 -1.21 -4.67 8.40
C ASN A 218 -2.08 -4.74 9.67
N GLN A 219 -2.62 -5.91 9.98
CA GLN A 219 -3.40 -6.14 11.19
C GLN A 219 -2.56 -5.92 12.45
N TYR A 220 -1.32 -6.44 12.47
CA TYR A 220 -0.41 -6.25 13.59
C TYR A 220 -0.07 -4.77 13.78
N MET A 221 0.31 -4.07 12.71
CA MET A 221 0.63 -2.64 12.77
C MET A 221 -0.55 -1.81 13.26
N LYS A 222 -1.76 -2.07 12.73
CA LYS A 222 -2.98 -1.36 13.17
C LYS A 222 -3.28 -1.54 14.65
N ALA A 223 -2.97 -2.71 15.21
CA ALA A 223 -3.24 -3.04 16.61
C ALA A 223 -2.14 -2.54 17.58
N ASN A 224 -0.90 -2.39 17.12
CA ASN A 224 0.26 -2.17 17.99
C ASN A 224 0.97 -0.82 17.81
N LEU A 225 0.64 -0.05 16.79
CA LEU A 225 1.11 1.33 16.71
C LEU A 225 0.44 2.17 17.79
N SER A 226 1.23 3.05 18.40
CA SER A 226 0.73 3.98 19.41
C SER A 226 -0.27 4.98 18.80
N SER A 227 -1.07 5.61 19.64
CA SER A 227 -2.04 6.64 19.24
C SER A 227 -1.40 7.90 18.62
N ALA A 228 -0.07 7.97 18.59
CA ALA A 228 0.66 9.03 17.89
C ALA A 228 0.50 8.93 16.37
N TYR A 229 0.17 7.74 15.85
CA TYR A 229 0.00 7.48 14.43
C TYR A 229 -1.47 7.47 14.01
N THR A 230 -1.76 8.13 12.88
CA THR A 230 -3.02 7.95 12.16
C THR A 230 -2.82 6.85 11.12
N TYR A 231 -3.65 5.81 11.16
CA TYR A 231 -3.59 4.69 10.22
C TYR A 231 -4.34 5.04 8.93
N ILE A 232 -3.65 4.93 7.78
CA ILE A 232 -4.24 5.08 6.45
C ILE A 232 -4.44 3.69 5.86
N ASP A 233 -5.68 3.21 5.79
CA ASP A 233 -6.02 1.89 5.25
C ASP A 233 -6.00 1.89 3.72
N MET A 234 -4.79 1.98 3.16
CA MET A 234 -4.57 1.98 1.72
C MET A 234 -4.88 0.62 1.09
N TYR A 235 -4.63 -0.48 1.84
CA TYR A 235 -4.96 -1.83 1.39
C TYR A 235 -6.45 -1.95 1.03
N SER A 236 -7.32 -1.63 1.98
CA SER A 236 -8.78 -1.68 1.77
C SER A 236 -9.25 -0.68 0.70
N TYR A 237 -8.64 0.50 0.63
CA TYR A 237 -8.94 1.47 -0.41
C TYR A 237 -8.67 0.90 -1.81
N LEU A 238 -7.50 0.32 -2.05
CA LEU A 238 -7.15 -0.27 -3.33
C LEU A 238 -8.05 -1.46 -3.68
N LYS A 239 -8.37 -2.32 -2.71
CA LYS A 239 -9.30 -3.45 -2.91
C LYS A 239 -10.73 -2.97 -3.24
N SER A 240 -11.13 -1.81 -2.75
CA SER A 240 -12.48 -1.27 -3.00
C SER A 240 -12.59 -0.42 -4.27
N THR A 241 -11.48 0.05 -4.82
CA THR A 241 -11.48 0.95 -5.98
C THR A 241 -10.78 0.38 -7.21
N GLY A 242 -10.13 -0.79 -7.08
CA GLY A 242 -9.30 -1.40 -8.10
C GLY A 242 -7.89 -0.82 -8.13
N TYR A 243 -6.95 -1.54 -8.74
CA TYR A 243 -5.56 -1.14 -8.94
C TYR A 243 -4.93 -1.98 -10.04
N SER A 244 -3.81 -1.51 -10.58
CA SER A 244 -3.07 -2.20 -11.63
C SER A 244 -1.61 -2.36 -11.25
N PHE A 245 -1.11 -3.59 -11.39
CA PHE A 245 0.32 -3.84 -11.31
C PHE A 245 1.00 -3.49 -12.64
N ALA A 246 2.13 -2.85 -12.57
CA ALA A 246 3.08 -2.76 -13.66
C ALA A 246 4.44 -2.32 -13.12
N SER A 247 5.49 -2.86 -13.68
CA SER A 247 6.85 -2.44 -13.39
C SER A 247 7.49 -1.94 -14.67
N ASP A 248 7.64 -0.62 -14.77
CA ASP A 248 8.38 0.03 -15.85
C ASP A 248 9.66 0.71 -15.34
N HIS A 249 10.06 0.39 -14.11
CA HIS A 249 11.10 1.11 -13.41
C HIS A 249 12.53 0.93 -13.96
N TYR A 250 12.71 0.01 -14.89
CA TYR A 250 14.03 -0.22 -15.53
C TYR A 250 14.08 0.20 -16.99
N GLY A 251 13.04 0.86 -17.52
CA GLY A 251 12.99 1.27 -18.93
C GLY A 251 12.95 0.11 -19.91
N THR A 252 12.57 -1.10 -19.45
CA THR A 252 12.56 -2.33 -20.24
C THR A 252 11.19 -2.74 -20.74
N GLY A 253 10.20 -1.88 -20.54
CA GLY A 253 8.81 -2.14 -20.85
C GLY A 253 7.97 -2.50 -19.61
N THR A 254 6.67 -2.47 -19.78
CA THR A 254 5.70 -2.70 -18.70
C THR A 254 5.61 -4.18 -18.39
N VAL A 255 6.09 -4.59 -17.22
CA VAL A 255 5.99 -5.96 -16.73
C VAL A 255 5.11 -5.96 -15.49
N ASP A 256 4.09 -6.82 -15.48
CA ASP A 256 3.31 -7.11 -14.27
C ASP A 256 4.16 -7.99 -13.35
N ASP A 257 4.74 -7.39 -12.32
CA ASP A 257 5.57 -8.09 -11.34
C ASP A 257 4.82 -8.45 -10.05
N GLY A 258 3.53 -8.14 -9.98
CA GLY A 258 2.69 -8.41 -8.80
C GLY A 258 3.07 -7.64 -7.53
N LEU A 259 3.95 -6.63 -7.66
CA LEU A 259 4.50 -5.86 -6.54
C LEU A 259 4.37 -4.35 -6.75
N HIS A 260 4.84 -3.85 -7.87
CA HIS A 260 4.83 -2.42 -8.21
C HIS A 260 3.57 -2.07 -9.01
N TYR A 261 3.18 -0.80 -8.98
CA TYR A 261 1.92 -0.34 -9.57
C TYR A 261 2.16 0.53 -10.79
N THR A 262 1.11 0.67 -11.61
CA THR A 262 1.10 1.63 -12.71
C THR A 262 1.17 3.07 -12.19
N THR A 263 1.55 3.98 -13.08
CA THR A 263 1.48 5.43 -12.85
C THR A 263 0.10 5.87 -12.33
N ARG A 264 -0.98 5.33 -12.90
CA ARG A 264 -2.36 5.64 -12.48
C ARG A 264 -2.61 5.26 -11.03
N THR A 265 -2.23 4.05 -10.65
CA THR A 265 -2.40 3.58 -9.26
C THR A 265 -1.55 4.41 -8.30
N TYR A 266 -0.28 4.76 -8.63
CA TYR A 266 0.55 5.59 -7.75
C TYR A 266 -0.02 6.99 -7.54
N LYS A 267 -0.56 7.64 -8.57
CA LYS A 267 -1.26 8.92 -8.43
C LYS A 267 -2.44 8.84 -7.46
N ARG A 268 -3.23 7.78 -7.56
CA ARG A 268 -4.38 7.53 -6.67
C ARG A 268 -3.95 7.22 -5.23
N ILE A 269 -2.85 6.49 -5.03
CA ILE A 269 -2.25 6.27 -3.71
C ILE A 269 -1.84 7.61 -3.10
N PHE A 270 -1.12 8.44 -3.85
CA PHE A 270 -0.74 9.77 -3.41
C PHE A 270 -1.96 10.63 -3.04
N ALA A 271 -2.95 10.73 -3.94
CA ALA A 271 -4.16 11.50 -3.69
C ALA A 271 -4.89 11.03 -2.42
N LYS A 272 -5.03 9.71 -2.24
CA LYS A 272 -5.65 9.15 -1.03
C LYS A 272 -4.87 9.47 0.24
N CYS A 273 -3.54 9.44 0.20
CA CYS A 273 -2.71 9.86 1.33
C CYS A 273 -2.96 11.32 1.67
N MET A 274 -2.91 12.19 0.67
CA MET A 274 -3.11 13.64 0.86
C MET A 274 -4.52 13.96 1.39
N ASP A 275 -5.56 13.28 0.90
CA ASP A 275 -6.93 13.42 1.41
C ASP A 275 -7.06 12.98 2.87
N SER A 276 -6.28 11.97 3.28
CA SER A 276 -6.24 11.49 4.66
C SER A 276 -5.60 12.49 5.63
N LEU A 277 -4.85 13.48 5.13
CA LEU A 277 -4.26 14.57 5.92
C LEU A 277 -5.23 15.72 6.18
N ARG A 278 -6.36 15.77 5.47
CA ARG A 278 -7.38 16.80 5.68
C ARG A 278 -8.11 16.51 6.98
N VAL A 279 -8.18 17.52 7.85
CA VAL A 279 -9.08 17.44 9.00
C VAL A 279 -10.51 17.49 8.46
N PRO A 280 -11.38 16.59 8.89
CA PRO A 280 -12.82 16.81 8.65
C PRO A 280 -13.20 18.20 9.15
N ALA A 281 -13.89 18.95 8.32
CA ALA A 281 -14.41 20.27 8.67
C ALA A 281 -15.40 20.19 9.82
#